data_03d1527b71da4cd75e457bddde538912
#
_entry.id   03d1527b71da4cd75e457bddde538912
#
_cell.length_a   1.000
_cell.length_b   1.000
_cell.length_c   1.000
_cell.angle_alpha   90.00
_cell.angle_beta   90.00
_cell.angle_gamma   90.00
#
_symmetry.space_group_name_H-M   'P 1'
#
loop_
_entity.id
_entity.type
_entity.pdbx_description
1 polymer ?
#
loop_
_entity_poly.entity_id
_entity_poly.type
_entity_poly.pdbx_seq_one_letter_code
_entity_poly.pdbx_strand_id
1 'polypeptide(L)'
;MSEPVRYHSTRSTGLNVPIGQAIAAGLAPDGGLYVPEKLPTHDPAAFGPHGSLADTAATLLAPFFAGDVLADELPAICAEAFTFDAPLRPLPAHPGTLMLELFHGPTSAFKDFGARFLAACLRRLPRADARPLTILVATSGDTGAAVAAAFHRQPNVRVVILYPDGLVSPRQAHQLGCFGDNITALRVAGRFDDCQRMVKAALNDTALQKEVPMSSANSISLGRLLPQMSYYAHAALGWWREHGTLLNFIVPTGNLGNAMACLWAREMGLPIGQVRLACNANATLPDYFSGHDYQPREAVATLANAMDVGAPSNFERLRWTFPDETKLRHLLHAHCVDDDSIRQTITSHAHEHGEVFCPHTATAMHELDRLRAAGDASTWAVVATAHAAKFESVVEPLIGRPVAIPTALSAMLGRPAEAESIAASDKALRARLLLDRVER
;
A
#
# COMPACT_ATOMS: atom_id res chain seq x y z
N MET A 1 -10.87 8.39 -30.16
CA MET A 1 -9.87 8.65 -29.10
C MET A 1 -10.66 9.10 -27.88
N SER A 2 -10.57 8.40 -26.75
CA SER A 2 -11.18 8.86 -25.49
C SER A 2 -10.52 10.16 -25.05
N GLU A 3 -11.30 11.10 -24.51
CA GLU A 3 -10.74 12.31 -23.92
C GLU A 3 -9.76 11.95 -22.79
N PRO A 4 -8.64 12.69 -22.67
CA PRO A 4 -7.66 12.43 -21.63
C PRO A 4 -8.26 12.66 -20.24
N VAL A 5 -8.10 11.69 -19.34
CA VAL A 5 -8.52 11.84 -17.93
C VAL A 5 -7.64 12.91 -17.27
N ARG A 6 -8.27 13.83 -16.58
CA ARG A 6 -7.62 14.90 -15.83
C ARG A 6 -7.71 14.65 -14.34
N TYR A 7 -6.76 15.23 -13.61
CA TYR A 7 -6.62 15.02 -12.17
C TYR A 7 -6.65 16.34 -11.44
N HIS A 8 -7.40 16.38 -10.37
CA HIS A 8 -7.49 17.53 -9.47
C HIS A 8 -7.21 17.12 -8.02
N SER A 9 -7.18 18.09 -7.13
CA SER A 9 -7.05 17.86 -5.69
C SER A 9 -8.41 17.49 -5.08
N THR A 10 -8.41 16.65 -4.04
CA THR A 10 -9.58 16.43 -3.18
C THR A 10 -10.08 17.71 -2.50
N ARG A 11 -9.25 18.76 -2.43
CA ARG A 11 -9.56 20.04 -1.78
C ARG A 11 -9.87 21.17 -2.75
N SER A 12 -9.49 21.03 -4.03
CA SER A 12 -9.69 22.06 -5.04
C SER A 12 -9.86 21.46 -6.42
N THR A 13 -10.93 21.86 -7.11
CA THR A 13 -11.18 21.47 -8.52
C THR A 13 -10.48 22.37 -9.54
N GLY A 14 -9.83 23.45 -9.10
CA GLY A 14 -9.12 24.38 -9.98
C GLY A 14 -7.82 23.81 -10.57
N LEU A 15 -7.28 22.76 -10.00
CA LEU A 15 -6.10 22.05 -10.53
C LEU A 15 -6.55 21.06 -11.60
N ASN A 16 -5.87 21.08 -12.75
CA ASN A 16 -6.19 20.19 -13.89
C ASN A 16 -4.89 19.71 -14.53
N VAL A 17 -4.39 18.55 -14.08
CA VAL A 17 -3.10 18.00 -14.49
C VAL A 17 -3.23 16.62 -15.12
N PRO A 18 -2.31 16.20 -16.01
CA PRO A 18 -2.21 14.84 -16.50
C PRO A 18 -1.69 13.88 -15.40
N ILE A 19 -1.88 12.57 -15.59
CA ILE A 19 -1.48 11.57 -14.61
C ILE A 19 0.02 11.58 -14.34
N GLY A 20 0.86 11.74 -15.34
CA GLY A 20 2.32 11.80 -15.18
C GLY A 20 2.74 12.90 -14.22
N GLN A 21 2.12 14.09 -14.31
CA GLN A 21 2.38 15.18 -13.39
C GLN A 21 1.88 14.88 -11.97
N ALA A 22 0.70 14.28 -11.83
CA ALA A 22 0.16 13.88 -10.53
C ALA A 22 1.02 12.80 -9.84
N ILE A 23 1.57 11.85 -10.61
CA ILE A 23 2.49 10.82 -10.13
C ILE A 23 3.82 11.46 -9.70
N ALA A 24 4.39 12.35 -10.51
CA ALA A 24 5.65 13.00 -10.21
C ALA A 24 5.58 13.88 -8.95
N ALA A 25 4.48 14.61 -8.77
CA ALA A 25 4.25 15.47 -7.61
C ALA A 25 3.92 14.66 -6.34
N GLY A 26 3.20 13.53 -6.48
CA GLY A 26 2.78 12.67 -5.37
C GLY A 26 1.68 13.25 -4.49
N LEU A 27 1.70 14.56 -4.23
CA LEU A 27 0.72 15.32 -3.42
C LEU A 27 0.36 16.61 -4.16
N ALA A 28 -0.89 17.05 -4.06
CA ALA A 28 -1.32 18.31 -4.66
C ALA A 28 -0.76 19.53 -3.91
N PRO A 29 -0.56 20.67 -4.57
CA PRO A 29 0.04 21.86 -3.97
C PRO A 29 -0.71 22.43 -2.75
N ASP A 30 -2.02 22.17 -2.67
CA ASP A 30 -2.89 22.56 -1.54
C ASP A 30 -2.86 21.56 -0.37
N GLY A 31 -2.00 20.52 -0.48
CA GLY A 31 -1.90 19.43 0.49
C GLY A 31 -3.02 18.39 0.40
N GLY A 32 -3.93 18.51 -0.58
CA GLY A 32 -4.95 17.50 -0.90
C GLY A 32 -4.37 16.33 -1.71
N LEU A 33 -5.17 15.28 -1.88
CA LEU A 33 -4.79 14.12 -2.64
C LEU A 33 -5.24 14.23 -4.09
N TYR A 34 -4.42 13.77 -5.04
CA TYR A 34 -4.88 13.69 -6.42
C TYR A 34 -5.96 12.65 -6.60
N VAL A 35 -7.00 13.02 -7.36
CA VAL A 35 -8.10 12.16 -7.78
C VAL A 35 -8.39 12.41 -9.27
N PRO A 36 -8.86 11.42 -10.03
CA PRO A 36 -9.32 11.66 -11.40
C PRO A 36 -10.59 12.50 -11.38
N GLU A 37 -10.84 13.28 -12.40
CA GLU A 37 -12.11 14.02 -12.55
C GLU A 37 -13.32 13.07 -12.52
N LYS A 38 -13.13 11.88 -13.09
CA LYS A 38 -14.13 10.80 -13.14
C LYS A 38 -13.43 9.45 -13.13
N LEU A 39 -13.97 8.49 -12.39
CA LEU A 39 -13.52 7.10 -12.50
C LEU A 39 -13.93 6.54 -13.87
N PRO A 40 -13.01 5.92 -14.62
CA PRO A 40 -13.35 5.17 -15.83
C PRO A 40 -14.29 4.00 -15.51
N THR A 41 -14.99 3.51 -16.53
CA THR A 41 -15.80 2.30 -16.41
C THR A 41 -15.23 1.21 -17.31
N HIS A 42 -15.33 -0.03 -16.89
CA HIS A 42 -14.93 -1.20 -17.66
C HIS A 42 -16.09 -2.17 -17.82
N ASP A 43 -16.14 -2.83 -18.97
CA ASP A 43 -16.88 -4.06 -19.14
C ASP A 43 -15.95 -5.23 -18.78
N PRO A 44 -16.29 -6.11 -17.82
CA PRO A 44 -15.50 -7.30 -17.51
C PRO A 44 -15.17 -8.17 -18.73
N ALA A 45 -16.03 -8.16 -19.77
CA ALA A 45 -15.80 -8.90 -21.01
C ALA A 45 -14.66 -8.32 -21.87
N ALA A 46 -14.25 -7.07 -21.64
CA ALA A 46 -13.12 -6.44 -22.35
C ALA A 46 -11.75 -7.00 -21.91
N PHE A 47 -11.69 -7.70 -20.79
CA PHE A 47 -10.45 -8.35 -20.33
C PHE A 47 -10.30 -9.73 -20.96
N GLY A 48 -9.15 -10.00 -21.56
CA GLY A 48 -8.84 -11.29 -22.20
C GLY A 48 -8.97 -12.46 -21.22
N PRO A 49 -9.31 -13.68 -21.71
CA PRO A 49 -9.63 -14.82 -20.85
C PRO A 49 -8.44 -15.39 -20.07
N HIS A 50 -7.21 -15.19 -20.54
CA HIS A 50 -5.99 -15.79 -20.01
C HIS A 50 -4.83 -14.78 -19.86
N GLY A 51 -5.14 -13.52 -19.58
CA GLY A 51 -4.12 -12.50 -19.38
C GLY A 51 -3.36 -12.70 -18.05
N SER A 52 -2.08 -12.35 -18.05
CA SER A 52 -1.28 -12.22 -16.83
C SER A 52 -1.80 -11.06 -15.95
N LEU A 53 -1.30 -10.96 -14.72
CA LEU A 53 -1.56 -9.79 -13.88
C LEU A 53 -1.12 -8.49 -14.57
N ALA A 54 -0.01 -8.51 -15.31
CA ALA A 54 0.50 -7.36 -16.06
C ALA A 54 -0.46 -6.95 -17.20
N ASP A 55 -1.03 -7.92 -17.93
CA ASP A 55 -2.01 -7.67 -19.01
C ASP A 55 -3.31 -7.09 -18.43
N THR A 56 -3.78 -7.67 -17.31
CA THR A 56 -4.94 -7.15 -16.58
C THR A 56 -4.70 -5.71 -16.14
N ALA A 57 -3.51 -5.41 -15.59
CA ALA A 57 -3.12 -4.09 -15.16
C ALA A 57 -3.07 -3.09 -16.32
N ALA A 58 -2.44 -3.46 -17.44
CA ALA A 58 -2.35 -2.59 -18.61
C ALA A 58 -3.73 -2.22 -19.14
N THR A 59 -4.64 -3.19 -19.25
CA THR A 59 -6.02 -2.96 -19.69
C THR A 59 -6.80 -2.08 -18.70
N LEU A 60 -6.71 -2.40 -17.40
CA LEU A 60 -7.43 -1.69 -16.33
C LEU A 60 -6.98 -0.24 -16.22
N LEU A 61 -5.69 0.00 -16.32
CA LEU A 61 -5.10 1.32 -16.09
C LEU A 61 -5.07 2.21 -17.34
N ALA A 62 -5.20 1.64 -18.55
CA ALA A 62 -5.11 2.39 -19.80
C ALA A 62 -5.97 3.67 -19.85
N PRO A 63 -7.24 3.69 -19.41
CA PRO A 63 -8.03 4.91 -19.42
C PRO A 63 -7.46 6.03 -18.56
N PHE A 64 -6.82 5.71 -17.44
CA PHE A 64 -6.20 6.70 -16.55
C PHE A 64 -5.01 7.41 -17.17
N PHE A 65 -4.36 6.77 -18.16
CA PHE A 65 -3.16 7.27 -18.82
C PHE A 65 -3.47 7.85 -20.23
N ALA A 66 -4.73 7.83 -20.66
CA ALA A 66 -5.12 8.32 -21.99
C ALA A 66 -4.65 9.77 -22.21
N GLY A 67 -3.89 10.00 -23.28
CA GLY A 67 -3.33 11.31 -23.62
C GLY A 67 -2.17 11.80 -22.76
N ASP A 68 -1.64 10.97 -21.86
CA ASP A 68 -0.41 11.25 -21.09
C ASP A 68 0.82 10.72 -21.84
N VAL A 69 1.99 11.29 -21.51
CA VAL A 69 3.28 10.84 -22.08
C VAL A 69 3.62 9.39 -21.72
N LEU A 70 3.02 8.84 -20.67
CA LEU A 70 3.21 7.45 -20.26
C LEU A 70 2.22 6.47 -20.94
N ALA A 71 1.27 6.93 -21.74
CA ALA A 71 0.21 6.09 -22.29
C ALA A 71 0.76 4.92 -23.12
N ASP A 72 1.67 5.21 -24.03
CA ASP A 72 2.27 4.18 -24.91
C ASP A 72 3.25 3.26 -24.17
N GLU A 73 3.80 3.75 -23.06
CA GLU A 73 4.72 3.00 -22.19
C GLU A 73 4.02 2.13 -21.13
N LEU A 74 2.72 2.31 -20.93
CA LEU A 74 1.97 1.67 -19.86
C LEU A 74 2.06 0.14 -19.86
N PRO A 75 1.95 -0.57 -21.01
CA PRO A 75 2.15 -2.02 -21.05
C PRO A 75 3.53 -2.44 -20.56
N ALA A 76 4.58 -1.72 -20.97
CA ALA A 76 5.95 -1.99 -20.54
C ALA A 76 6.15 -1.69 -19.04
N ILE A 77 5.54 -0.61 -18.53
CA ILE A 77 5.51 -0.28 -17.09
C ILE A 77 4.86 -1.41 -16.30
N CYS A 78 3.71 -1.92 -16.76
CA CYS A 78 3.01 -3.02 -16.08
C CYS A 78 3.83 -4.32 -16.12
N ALA A 79 4.40 -4.69 -17.25
CA ALA A 79 5.25 -5.88 -17.39
C ALA A 79 6.48 -5.82 -16.48
N GLU A 80 7.09 -4.66 -16.34
CA GLU A 80 8.23 -4.44 -15.44
C GLU A 80 7.83 -4.46 -13.95
N ALA A 81 6.69 -3.88 -13.62
CA ALA A 81 6.21 -3.78 -12.23
C ALA A 81 5.72 -5.13 -11.69
N PHE A 82 5.00 -5.89 -12.50
CA PHE A 82 4.29 -7.10 -12.09
C PHE A 82 4.97 -8.38 -12.59
N THR A 83 6.18 -8.63 -12.10
CA THR A 83 6.99 -9.83 -12.42
C THR A 83 6.74 -11.01 -11.48
N PHE A 84 5.76 -10.89 -10.59
CA PHE A 84 5.35 -11.91 -9.62
C PHE A 84 3.83 -11.89 -9.50
N ASP A 85 3.27 -13.03 -9.11
CA ASP A 85 1.82 -13.25 -9.07
C ASP A 85 1.15 -12.70 -7.82
N ALA A 86 -0.19 -12.58 -7.90
CA ALA A 86 -1.11 -12.36 -6.79
C ALA A 86 -2.14 -13.50 -6.79
N PRO A 87 -1.75 -14.73 -6.39
CA PRO A 87 -2.61 -15.88 -6.50
C PRO A 87 -3.79 -15.81 -5.55
N LEU A 88 -4.96 -16.24 -6.05
CA LEU A 88 -6.16 -16.47 -5.25
C LEU A 88 -6.23 -17.97 -4.91
N ARG A 89 -5.98 -18.33 -3.66
CA ARG A 89 -5.89 -19.70 -3.20
C ARG A 89 -7.03 -20.09 -2.27
N PRO A 90 -7.69 -21.23 -2.46
CA PRO A 90 -8.67 -21.72 -1.50
C PRO A 90 -7.98 -22.06 -0.16
N LEU A 91 -8.69 -21.82 0.93
CA LEU A 91 -8.34 -22.30 2.27
C LEU A 91 -9.19 -23.54 2.57
N PRO A 92 -8.66 -24.77 2.43
CA PRO A 92 -9.45 -25.98 2.54
C PRO A 92 -10.14 -26.19 3.90
N ALA A 93 -9.52 -25.68 4.98
CA ALA A 93 -10.09 -25.74 6.32
C ALA A 93 -11.31 -24.81 6.50
N HIS A 94 -11.49 -23.83 5.60
CA HIS A 94 -12.52 -22.79 5.70
C HIS A 94 -13.38 -22.78 4.42
N PRO A 95 -14.45 -23.58 4.32
CA PRO A 95 -15.31 -23.63 3.14
C PRO A 95 -15.80 -22.24 2.70
N GLY A 96 -15.77 -21.97 1.38
CA GLY A 96 -16.12 -20.65 0.83
C GLY A 96 -15.10 -19.55 1.13
N THR A 97 -13.89 -19.89 1.56
CA THR A 97 -12.82 -18.92 1.85
C THR A 97 -11.67 -19.07 0.89
N LEU A 98 -11.21 -17.94 0.38
CA LEU A 98 -10.04 -17.80 -0.47
C LEU A 98 -9.03 -16.86 0.21
N MET A 99 -7.75 -17.05 -0.09
CA MET A 99 -6.67 -16.15 0.30
C MET A 99 -6.12 -15.46 -0.95
N LEU A 100 -6.18 -14.14 -0.99
CA LEU A 100 -5.48 -13.36 -2.01
C LEU A 100 -4.07 -13.05 -1.48
N GLU A 101 -3.08 -13.81 -1.96
CA GLU A 101 -1.70 -13.71 -1.48
C GLU A 101 -0.95 -12.59 -2.22
N LEU A 102 -0.63 -11.50 -1.55
CA LEU A 102 0.04 -10.32 -2.11
C LEU A 102 1.51 -10.18 -1.70
N PHE A 103 2.13 -11.24 -1.22
CA PHE A 103 3.47 -11.22 -0.63
C PHE A 103 4.54 -11.99 -1.44
N HIS A 104 4.27 -12.28 -2.72
CA HIS A 104 5.23 -12.98 -3.59
C HIS A 104 6.26 -12.07 -4.25
N GLY A 105 6.18 -10.77 -4.02
CA GLY A 105 7.15 -9.79 -4.49
C GLY A 105 8.48 -9.80 -3.73
N PRO A 106 9.45 -9.00 -4.18
CA PRO A 106 10.83 -9.01 -3.65
C PRO A 106 10.93 -8.79 -2.15
N THR A 107 10.06 -7.96 -1.55
CA THR A 107 10.09 -7.64 -0.12
C THR A 107 9.06 -8.41 0.70
N SER A 108 8.39 -9.37 0.09
CA SER A 108 7.37 -10.21 0.72
C SER A 108 6.22 -9.41 1.35
N ALA A 109 5.77 -8.33 0.66
CA ALA A 109 4.61 -7.53 1.04
C ALA A 109 3.93 -6.91 -0.19
N PHE A 110 2.61 -6.67 -0.11
CA PHE A 110 1.82 -6.06 -1.19
C PHE A 110 2.33 -4.70 -1.65
N LYS A 111 3.13 -4.05 -0.83
CA LYS A 111 3.74 -2.74 -1.16
C LYS A 111 4.63 -2.81 -2.41
N ASP A 112 5.14 -3.98 -2.77
CA ASP A 112 5.96 -4.19 -3.97
C ASP A 112 5.22 -3.80 -5.25
N PHE A 113 3.93 -4.12 -5.39
CA PHE A 113 3.12 -3.77 -6.56
C PHE A 113 3.15 -2.27 -6.83
N GLY A 114 2.79 -1.46 -5.82
CA GLY A 114 2.74 -0.01 -5.96
C GLY A 114 4.10 0.65 -6.06
N ALA A 115 5.12 0.17 -5.32
CA ALA A 115 6.45 0.76 -5.35
C ALA A 115 7.14 0.56 -6.70
N ARG A 116 7.08 -0.64 -7.27
CA ARG A 116 7.68 -0.98 -8.57
C ARG A 116 7.01 -0.22 -9.71
N PHE A 117 5.67 -0.13 -9.68
CA PHE A 117 4.93 0.65 -10.69
C PHE A 117 5.30 2.14 -10.63
N LEU A 118 5.32 2.74 -9.44
CA LEU A 118 5.75 4.12 -9.25
C LEU A 118 7.17 4.35 -9.77
N ALA A 119 8.10 3.47 -9.44
CA ALA A 119 9.49 3.54 -9.88
C ALA A 119 9.61 3.47 -11.40
N ALA A 120 8.86 2.57 -12.05
CA ALA A 120 8.82 2.43 -13.50
C ALA A 120 8.23 3.68 -14.19
N CYS A 121 7.18 4.30 -13.62
CA CYS A 121 6.63 5.56 -14.11
C CYS A 121 7.64 6.70 -13.99
N LEU A 122 8.22 6.92 -12.80
CA LEU A 122 9.13 8.04 -12.55
C LEU A 122 10.39 7.98 -13.40
N ARG A 123 10.87 6.77 -13.76
CA ARG A 123 12.02 6.60 -14.66
C ARG A 123 11.71 7.06 -16.10
N ARG A 124 10.46 6.97 -16.53
CA ARG A 124 10.01 7.32 -17.90
C ARG A 124 9.51 8.76 -18.03
N LEU A 125 9.21 9.40 -16.93
CA LEU A 125 8.77 10.79 -16.95
C LEU A 125 9.93 11.72 -17.28
N PRO A 126 9.72 12.69 -18.22
CA PRO A 126 10.71 13.70 -18.51
C PRO A 126 10.97 14.59 -17.29
N ARG A 127 12.22 14.89 -17.04
CA ARG A 127 12.65 15.76 -15.93
C ARG A 127 13.33 16.99 -16.48
N ALA A 128 12.84 18.15 -16.08
CA ALA A 128 13.49 19.43 -16.41
C ALA A 128 14.76 19.66 -15.58
N ASP A 129 14.87 19.03 -14.41
CA ASP A 129 15.99 19.15 -13.48
C ASP A 129 16.96 17.98 -13.64
N ALA A 130 18.22 18.27 -13.94
CA ALA A 130 19.29 17.26 -14.07
C ALA A 130 19.76 16.70 -12.71
N ARG A 131 19.40 17.36 -11.59
CA ARG A 131 19.79 16.89 -10.26
C ARG A 131 19.01 15.62 -9.88
N PRO A 132 19.58 14.72 -9.07
CA PRO A 132 18.89 13.54 -8.60
C PRO A 132 17.59 13.86 -7.88
N LEU A 133 16.51 13.14 -8.16
CA LEU A 133 15.26 13.23 -7.40
C LEU A 133 15.41 12.49 -6.08
N THR A 134 15.16 13.15 -4.98
CA THR A 134 15.15 12.50 -3.66
C THR A 134 13.73 12.04 -3.31
N ILE A 135 13.54 10.74 -3.19
CA ILE A 135 12.28 10.14 -2.74
C ILE A 135 12.32 10.02 -1.22
N LEU A 136 11.45 10.77 -0.53
CA LEU A 136 11.31 10.69 0.92
C LEU A 136 10.20 9.72 1.30
N VAL A 137 10.49 8.82 2.25
CA VAL A 137 9.53 7.81 2.73
C VAL A 137 9.53 7.76 4.24
N ALA A 138 8.39 8.05 4.87
CA ALA A 138 8.15 7.63 6.25
C ALA A 138 7.50 6.24 6.23
N THR A 139 8.03 5.31 7.03
CA THR A 139 7.57 3.92 7.04
C THR A 139 7.49 3.32 8.44
N SER A 140 6.54 2.41 8.63
CA SER A 140 6.47 1.46 9.74
C SER A 140 7.06 0.08 9.37
N GLY A 141 7.87 -0.01 8.30
CA GLY A 141 8.56 -1.23 7.84
C GLY A 141 8.35 -1.51 6.34
N ASP A 142 7.23 -2.10 5.97
CA ASP A 142 7.00 -2.67 4.63
C ASP A 142 7.06 -1.67 3.48
N THR A 143 6.56 -0.45 3.66
CA THR A 143 6.59 0.57 2.59
C THR A 143 8.02 0.97 2.24
N GLY A 144 8.86 1.20 3.26
CA GLY A 144 10.25 1.58 3.05
C GLY A 144 11.04 0.49 2.33
N ALA A 145 10.89 -0.78 2.75
CA ALA A 145 11.55 -1.91 2.11
C ALA A 145 11.15 -2.05 0.62
N ALA A 146 9.86 -1.95 0.32
CA ALA A 146 9.36 -2.03 -1.06
C ALA A 146 9.87 -0.87 -1.93
N VAL A 147 9.91 0.36 -1.38
CA VAL A 147 10.46 1.53 -2.10
C VAL A 147 11.97 1.37 -2.29
N ALA A 148 12.72 0.95 -1.26
CA ALA A 148 14.14 0.66 -1.41
C ALA A 148 14.40 -0.34 -2.52
N ALA A 149 13.71 -1.49 -2.52
CA ALA A 149 13.87 -2.51 -3.54
C ALA A 149 13.53 -2.01 -4.96
N ALA A 150 12.47 -1.20 -5.08
CA ALA A 150 12.01 -0.69 -6.38
C ALA A 150 12.93 0.37 -6.99
N PHE A 151 13.57 1.19 -6.16
CA PHE A 151 14.43 2.29 -6.60
C PHE A 151 15.93 2.01 -6.48
N HIS A 152 16.34 0.87 -5.93
CA HIS A 152 17.75 0.51 -5.77
C HIS A 152 18.48 0.54 -7.11
N ARG A 153 19.61 1.26 -7.14
CA ARG A 153 20.45 1.48 -8.32
C ARG A 153 19.76 2.16 -9.51
N GLN A 154 18.61 2.81 -9.30
CA GLN A 154 18.05 3.65 -10.36
C GLN A 154 18.90 4.92 -10.53
N PRO A 155 19.29 5.26 -11.76
CA PRO A 155 20.08 6.45 -12.03
C PRO A 155 19.28 7.72 -11.70
N ASN A 156 19.94 8.76 -11.24
CA ASN A 156 19.35 10.06 -10.94
C ASN A 156 18.20 10.05 -9.92
N VAL A 157 18.15 9.03 -9.06
CA VAL A 157 17.21 8.94 -7.94
C VAL A 157 17.97 8.61 -6.67
N ARG A 158 17.60 9.25 -5.58
CA ARG A 158 17.99 8.93 -4.20
C ARG A 158 16.75 8.56 -3.41
N VAL A 159 16.86 7.64 -2.46
CA VAL A 159 15.80 7.31 -1.53
C VAL A 159 16.30 7.53 -0.11
N VAL A 160 15.53 8.29 0.66
CA VAL A 160 15.78 8.49 2.10
C VAL A 160 14.56 7.97 2.86
N ILE A 161 14.79 6.94 3.67
CA ILE A 161 13.75 6.21 4.40
C ILE A 161 13.87 6.57 5.88
N LEU A 162 12.79 7.08 6.46
CA LEU A 162 12.68 7.35 7.88
C LEU A 162 11.80 6.29 8.54
N TYR A 163 12.29 5.67 9.60
CA TYR A 163 11.51 4.71 10.39
C TYR A 163 11.77 4.87 11.89
N PRO A 164 10.78 4.58 12.76
CA PRO A 164 10.92 4.74 14.19
C PRO A 164 11.84 3.66 14.75
N ASP A 165 12.81 4.04 15.57
CA ASP A 165 13.76 3.12 16.19
C ASP A 165 13.05 2.18 17.18
N GLY A 166 13.31 0.88 17.07
CA GLY A 166 12.74 -0.15 17.94
C GLY A 166 11.25 -0.47 17.75
N LEU A 167 10.54 0.20 16.80
CA LEU A 167 9.10 0.00 16.56
C LEU A 167 8.78 -0.73 15.25
N VAL A 168 9.77 -1.35 14.63
CA VAL A 168 9.62 -2.28 13.50
C VAL A 168 10.28 -3.60 13.86
N SER A 169 9.85 -4.72 13.23
CA SER A 169 10.48 -6.01 13.52
C SER A 169 11.96 -6.01 13.12
N PRO A 170 12.81 -6.85 13.74
CA PRO A 170 14.22 -6.97 13.38
C PRO A 170 14.42 -7.26 11.88
N ARG A 171 13.62 -8.16 11.29
CA ARG A 171 13.70 -8.47 9.86
C ARG A 171 13.23 -7.31 8.99
N GLN A 172 12.21 -6.56 9.41
CA GLN A 172 11.81 -5.33 8.72
C GLN A 172 12.91 -4.27 8.78
N ALA A 173 13.50 -4.01 9.96
CA ALA A 173 14.62 -3.06 10.10
C ALA A 173 15.80 -3.45 9.21
N HIS A 174 16.15 -4.74 9.15
CA HIS A 174 17.19 -5.25 8.27
C HIS A 174 16.88 -4.97 6.79
N GLN A 175 15.65 -5.24 6.35
CA GLN A 175 15.24 -4.95 4.96
C GLN A 175 15.34 -3.46 4.60
N LEU A 176 15.16 -2.54 5.55
CA LEU A 176 15.29 -1.10 5.29
C LEU A 176 16.74 -0.68 5.05
N GLY A 177 17.71 -1.33 5.71
CA GLY A 177 19.12 -0.97 5.67
C GLY A 177 20.00 -1.80 4.73
N CYS A 178 19.48 -2.86 4.08
CA CYS A 178 20.30 -3.83 3.35
C CYS A 178 20.60 -3.48 1.89
N PHE A 179 20.31 -2.27 1.42
CA PHE A 179 20.47 -1.90 0.02
C PHE A 179 21.75 -1.10 -0.25
N GLY A 180 22.06 -0.08 0.53
CA GLY A 180 23.18 0.82 0.23
C GLY A 180 23.01 1.62 -1.06
N ASP A 181 24.10 1.98 -1.73
CA ASP A 181 24.14 2.74 -2.97
C ASP A 181 23.32 4.06 -2.88
N ASN A 182 22.25 4.18 -3.63
CA ASN A 182 21.35 5.34 -3.65
C ASN A 182 20.24 5.30 -2.57
N ILE A 183 20.28 4.35 -1.64
CA ILE A 183 19.29 4.18 -0.58
C ILE A 183 19.92 4.50 0.78
N THR A 184 19.34 5.44 1.51
CA THR A 184 19.75 5.80 2.88
C THR A 184 18.61 5.47 3.84
N ALA A 185 18.89 4.69 4.88
CA ALA A 185 17.95 4.37 5.95
C ALA A 185 18.27 5.18 7.21
N LEU A 186 17.29 5.90 7.74
CA LEU A 186 17.40 6.74 8.93
C LEU A 186 16.52 6.21 10.06
N ARG A 187 17.14 5.79 11.16
CA ARG A 187 16.45 5.43 12.42
C ARG A 187 16.15 6.70 13.18
N VAL A 188 14.89 7.00 13.34
CA VAL A 188 14.42 8.21 14.04
C VAL A 188 14.17 7.89 15.51
N ALA A 189 14.78 8.65 16.40
CA ALA A 189 14.53 8.56 17.84
C ALA A 189 13.15 9.17 18.18
N GLY A 190 12.06 8.51 17.75
CA GLY A 190 10.68 8.97 17.86
C GLY A 190 9.69 7.91 17.39
N ARG A 191 8.45 8.34 17.13
CA ARG A 191 7.35 7.49 16.66
C ARG A 191 7.19 7.59 15.15
N PHE A 192 6.33 6.76 14.58
CA PHE A 192 6.00 6.81 13.15
C PHE A 192 5.41 8.18 12.73
N ASP A 193 4.59 8.79 13.58
CA ASP A 193 4.03 10.11 13.35
C ASP A 193 5.10 11.20 13.25
N ASP A 194 6.21 11.08 14.03
CA ASP A 194 7.36 11.97 13.89
C ASP A 194 8.03 11.82 12.51
N CYS A 195 8.23 10.59 12.06
CA CYS A 195 8.76 10.33 10.72
C CYS A 195 7.88 10.96 9.63
N GLN A 196 6.55 10.80 9.74
CA GLN A 196 5.61 11.41 8.79
C GLN A 196 5.64 12.94 8.84
N ARG A 197 5.68 13.52 10.04
CA ARG A 197 5.76 14.97 10.23
C ARG A 197 7.02 15.53 9.58
N MET A 198 8.18 14.92 9.85
CA MET A 198 9.47 15.32 9.28
C MET A 198 9.47 15.26 7.75
N VAL A 199 8.95 14.20 7.17
CA VAL A 199 8.82 14.05 5.70
C VAL A 199 7.88 15.10 5.13
N LYS A 200 6.71 15.34 5.73
CA LYS A 200 5.77 16.39 5.29
C LYS A 200 6.38 17.78 5.38
N ALA A 201 7.08 18.08 6.48
CA ALA A 201 7.76 19.36 6.66
C ALA A 201 8.83 19.59 5.58
N ALA A 202 9.66 18.59 5.28
CA ALA A 202 10.67 18.68 4.23
C ALA A 202 10.05 18.88 2.83
N LEU A 203 9.00 18.15 2.50
CA LEU A 203 8.29 18.24 1.22
C LEU A 203 7.59 19.61 1.04
N ASN A 204 7.17 20.27 2.11
CA ASN A 204 6.51 21.57 2.09
C ASN A 204 7.52 22.75 2.20
N ASP A 205 8.79 22.47 2.49
CA ASP A 205 9.84 23.51 2.53
C ASP A 205 10.27 23.89 1.12
N THR A 206 9.69 24.96 0.60
CA THR A 206 9.97 25.47 -0.76
C THR A 206 11.43 25.89 -0.97
N ALA A 207 12.12 26.34 0.08
CA ALA A 207 13.54 26.68 0.01
C ALA A 207 14.39 25.40 -0.12
N LEU A 208 14.08 24.38 0.67
CA LEU A 208 14.75 23.08 0.57
C LEU A 208 14.46 22.39 -0.77
N GLN A 209 13.24 22.46 -1.28
CA GLN A 209 12.85 21.90 -2.60
C GLN A 209 13.66 22.53 -3.76
N LYS A 210 14.00 23.82 -3.67
CA LYS A 210 14.87 24.47 -4.67
C LYS A 210 16.30 23.94 -4.63
N GLU A 211 16.75 23.46 -3.49
CA GLU A 211 18.10 22.92 -3.32
C GLU A 211 18.16 21.42 -3.58
N VAL A 212 17.17 20.68 -3.10
CA VAL A 212 17.03 19.23 -3.20
C VAL A 212 15.66 18.91 -3.79
N PRO A 213 15.57 18.57 -5.10
CA PRO A 213 14.31 18.13 -5.69
C PRO A 213 13.78 16.91 -4.97
N MET A 214 12.55 16.99 -4.44
CA MET A 214 11.99 15.90 -3.62
C MET A 214 10.60 15.50 -4.09
N SER A 215 10.28 14.21 -3.91
CA SER A 215 8.95 13.64 -4.05
C SER A 215 8.72 12.59 -2.96
N SER A 216 7.50 12.08 -2.87
CA SER A 216 7.15 11.06 -1.88
C SER A 216 6.67 9.77 -2.56
N ALA A 217 7.06 8.65 -1.98
CA ALA A 217 6.54 7.34 -2.37
C ALA A 217 5.58 6.74 -1.32
N ASN A 218 4.91 7.55 -0.52
CA ASN A 218 3.92 7.09 0.45
C ASN A 218 2.60 6.67 -0.23
N SER A 219 1.71 6.03 0.51
CA SER A 219 0.42 5.48 0.02
C SER A 219 -0.59 6.53 -0.48
N ILE A 220 -0.29 7.82 -0.33
CA ILE A 220 -1.07 8.94 -0.86
C ILE A 220 -0.87 9.16 -2.36
N SER A 221 0.26 8.73 -2.93
CA SER A 221 0.56 8.86 -4.35
C SER A 221 -0.38 8.00 -5.21
N LEU A 222 -0.92 8.57 -6.31
CA LEU A 222 -1.69 7.81 -7.31
C LEU A 222 -0.86 6.69 -7.94
N GLY A 223 0.44 6.92 -8.17
CA GLY A 223 1.35 5.89 -8.67
C GLY A 223 1.55 4.71 -7.72
N ARG A 224 1.12 4.85 -6.45
CA ARG A 224 1.06 3.77 -5.48
C ARG A 224 -0.33 3.15 -5.37
N LEU A 225 -1.40 3.93 -5.55
CA LEU A 225 -2.78 3.47 -5.40
C LEU A 225 -3.28 2.73 -6.64
N LEU A 226 -3.14 3.33 -7.83
CA LEU A 226 -3.70 2.78 -9.07
C LEU A 226 -3.24 1.33 -9.35
N PRO A 227 -1.94 0.98 -9.26
CA PRO A 227 -1.49 -0.38 -9.52
C PRO A 227 -2.07 -1.43 -8.56
N GLN A 228 -2.51 -1.03 -7.37
CA GLN A 228 -3.14 -1.95 -6.42
C GLN A 228 -4.53 -2.41 -6.87
N MET A 229 -5.21 -1.68 -7.74
CA MET A 229 -6.48 -2.13 -8.33
C MET A 229 -6.31 -3.42 -9.15
N SER A 230 -5.12 -3.63 -9.72
CA SER A 230 -4.85 -4.69 -10.68
C SER A 230 -4.99 -6.09 -10.08
N TYR A 231 -4.50 -6.33 -8.87
CA TYR A 231 -4.62 -7.65 -8.25
C TYR A 231 -6.06 -7.95 -7.79
N TYR A 232 -6.84 -6.94 -7.41
CA TYR A 232 -8.27 -7.11 -7.14
C TYR A 232 -9.05 -7.43 -8.42
N ALA A 233 -8.80 -6.66 -9.48
CA ALA A 233 -9.40 -6.90 -10.77
C ALA A 233 -9.07 -8.29 -11.30
N HIS A 234 -7.78 -8.68 -11.26
CA HIS A 234 -7.31 -9.99 -11.73
C HIS A 234 -7.97 -11.14 -10.98
N ALA A 235 -7.99 -11.08 -9.64
CA ALA A 235 -8.63 -12.10 -8.81
C ALA A 235 -10.15 -12.18 -9.04
N ALA A 236 -10.84 -11.03 -9.06
CA ALA A 236 -12.28 -10.98 -9.24
C ALA A 236 -12.72 -11.42 -10.64
N LEU A 237 -12.00 -11.03 -11.69
CA LEU A 237 -12.25 -11.49 -13.07
C LEU A 237 -12.02 -13.00 -13.22
N GLY A 238 -10.95 -13.54 -12.62
CA GLY A 238 -10.69 -14.98 -12.61
C GLY A 238 -11.83 -15.74 -11.95
N TRP A 239 -12.22 -15.34 -10.75
CA TRP A 239 -13.34 -15.92 -10.01
C TRP A 239 -14.67 -15.85 -10.79
N TRP A 240 -14.99 -14.68 -11.32
CA TRP A 240 -16.24 -14.45 -12.05
C TRP A 240 -16.36 -15.30 -13.31
N ARG A 241 -15.27 -15.48 -14.04
CA ARG A 241 -15.26 -16.35 -15.24
C ARG A 241 -15.53 -17.83 -14.92
N GLU A 242 -15.01 -18.27 -13.78
CA GLU A 242 -15.16 -19.68 -13.37
C GLU A 242 -16.49 -19.96 -12.70
N HIS A 243 -17.01 -19.02 -11.91
CA HIS A 243 -18.17 -19.25 -11.02
C HIS A 243 -19.40 -18.41 -11.36
N GLY A 244 -19.29 -17.38 -12.21
CA GLY A 244 -20.41 -16.49 -12.57
C GLY A 244 -20.90 -15.56 -11.46
N THR A 245 -20.16 -15.48 -10.33
CA THR A 245 -20.57 -14.72 -9.15
C THR A 245 -19.53 -13.64 -8.79
N LEU A 246 -19.98 -12.61 -8.07
CA LEU A 246 -19.08 -11.57 -7.55
C LEU A 246 -18.20 -12.12 -6.42
N LEU A 247 -16.97 -11.62 -6.32
CA LEU A 247 -16.05 -11.98 -5.24
C LEU A 247 -16.05 -10.89 -4.16
N ASN A 248 -16.27 -11.29 -2.90
CA ASN A 248 -16.21 -10.40 -1.75
C ASN A 248 -14.78 -10.36 -1.17
N PHE A 249 -14.39 -9.24 -0.58
CA PHE A 249 -13.05 -9.05 -0.02
C PHE A 249 -13.07 -8.58 1.43
N ILE A 250 -12.19 -9.15 2.26
CA ILE A 250 -11.86 -8.64 3.60
C ILE A 250 -10.45 -8.08 3.54
N VAL A 251 -10.32 -6.77 3.75
CA VAL A 251 -9.08 -6.01 3.53
C VAL A 251 -8.52 -5.50 4.86
N PRO A 252 -7.32 -5.96 5.28
CA PRO A 252 -6.61 -5.36 6.42
C PRO A 252 -6.33 -3.89 6.12
N THR A 253 -6.76 -2.99 7.00
CA THR A 253 -6.87 -1.57 6.68
C THR A 253 -6.34 -0.66 7.78
N GLY A 254 -5.36 0.20 7.45
CA GLY A 254 -4.91 1.34 8.26
C GLY A 254 -5.13 2.65 7.49
N ASN A 255 -4.23 3.00 6.55
CA ASN A 255 -4.31 4.25 5.78
C ASN A 255 -5.27 4.19 4.56
N LEU A 256 -6.12 3.20 4.45
CA LEU A 256 -7.13 2.99 3.41
C LEU A 256 -6.61 2.80 1.97
N GLY A 257 -5.32 2.93 1.67
CA GLY A 257 -4.81 2.87 0.29
C GLY A 257 -5.18 1.57 -0.43
N ASN A 258 -4.99 0.43 0.22
CA ASN A 258 -5.31 -0.89 -0.33
C ASN A 258 -6.83 -1.08 -0.51
N ALA A 259 -7.63 -0.71 0.49
CA ALA A 259 -9.09 -0.79 0.41
C ALA A 259 -9.65 0.17 -0.67
N MET A 260 -9.11 1.38 -0.80
CA MET A 260 -9.49 2.31 -1.87
C MET A 260 -9.26 1.75 -3.26
N ALA A 261 -8.16 1.03 -3.47
CA ALA A 261 -7.91 0.35 -4.74
C ALA A 261 -8.98 -0.71 -5.05
N CYS A 262 -9.38 -1.50 -4.06
CA CYS A 262 -10.48 -2.46 -4.18
C CYS A 262 -11.81 -1.76 -4.54
N LEU A 263 -12.13 -0.68 -3.81
CA LEU A 263 -13.35 0.09 -4.02
C LEU A 263 -13.39 0.75 -5.39
N TRP A 264 -12.29 1.38 -5.83
CA TRP A 264 -12.24 1.97 -7.16
C TRP A 264 -12.40 0.91 -8.26
N ALA A 265 -11.74 -0.25 -8.14
CA ALA A 265 -11.94 -1.35 -9.09
C ALA A 265 -13.42 -1.78 -9.16
N ARG A 266 -14.12 -1.87 -8.01
CA ARG A 266 -15.56 -2.15 -7.96
C ARG A 266 -16.40 -1.07 -8.63
N GLU A 267 -16.17 0.21 -8.31
CA GLU A 267 -16.90 1.34 -8.90
C GLU A 267 -16.65 1.48 -10.43
N MET A 268 -15.54 0.95 -10.89
CA MET A 268 -15.22 0.86 -12.33
C MET A 268 -15.93 -0.31 -13.04
N GLY A 269 -16.75 -1.09 -12.36
CA GLY A 269 -17.55 -2.19 -12.93
C GLY A 269 -16.89 -3.56 -12.91
N LEU A 270 -15.77 -3.76 -12.20
CA LEU A 270 -15.19 -5.07 -12.01
C LEU A 270 -16.08 -5.95 -11.10
N PRO A 271 -16.08 -7.28 -11.25
CA PRO A 271 -16.99 -8.19 -10.58
C PRO A 271 -16.64 -8.39 -9.09
N ILE A 272 -16.51 -7.28 -8.36
CA ILE A 272 -16.24 -7.21 -6.93
C ILE A 272 -17.56 -6.99 -6.18
N GLY A 273 -17.81 -7.83 -5.19
CA GLY A 273 -18.99 -7.77 -4.34
C GLY A 273 -18.79 -6.86 -3.11
N GLN A 274 -19.05 -7.41 -1.93
CA GLN A 274 -18.87 -6.68 -0.68
C GLN A 274 -17.38 -6.48 -0.36
N VAL A 275 -17.06 -5.34 0.26
CA VAL A 275 -15.73 -5.03 0.78
C VAL A 275 -15.86 -4.75 2.28
N ARG A 276 -15.11 -5.49 3.09
CA ARG A 276 -15.04 -5.29 4.53
C ARG A 276 -13.65 -4.82 4.93
N LEU A 277 -13.61 -3.89 5.88
CA LEU A 277 -12.38 -3.31 6.41
C LEU A 277 -12.10 -3.97 7.76
N ALA A 278 -10.96 -4.65 7.87
CA ALA A 278 -10.47 -5.17 9.13
C ALA A 278 -9.38 -4.25 9.66
N CYS A 279 -9.63 -3.56 10.77
CA CYS A 279 -8.73 -2.59 11.39
C CYS A 279 -8.14 -3.17 12.67
N ASN A 280 -6.94 -2.73 13.05
CA ASN A 280 -6.38 -3.01 14.38
C ASN A 280 -7.02 -2.09 15.45
N ALA A 281 -6.44 -2.01 16.65
CA ALA A 281 -6.97 -1.18 17.74
C ALA A 281 -7.05 0.33 17.42
N ASN A 282 -6.54 0.78 16.26
CA ASN A 282 -6.72 2.14 15.76
C ASN A 282 -8.12 2.31 15.15
N ALA A 283 -9.12 2.48 16.00
CA ALA A 283 -10.53 2.35 15.68
C ALA A 283 -11.18 3.56 14.99
N THR A 284 -10.43 4.50 14.40
CA THR A 284 -10.98 5.70 13.74
C THR A 284 -12.01 5.35 12.66
N LEU A 285 -11.73 4.35 11.81
CA LEU A 285 -12.67 3.90 10.78
C LEU A 285 -13.81 3.06 11.36
N PRO A 286 -13.58 2.06 12.23
CA PRO A 286 -14.65 1.33 12.89
C PRO A 286 -15.67 2.26 13.59
N ASP A 287 -15.21 3.25 14.34
CA ASP A 287 -16.08 4.22 15.01
C ASP A 287 -16.90 5.03 13.99
N TYR A 288 -16.26 5.52 12.93
CA TYR A 288 -16.97 6.24 11.88
C TYR A 288 -18.06 5.38 11.22
N PHE A 289 -17.76 4.14 10.86
CA PHE A 289 -18.73 3.24 10.22
C PHE A 289 -19.79 2.69 11.18
N SER A 290 -19.59 2.79 12.51
CA SER A 290 -20.61 2.48 13.51
C SER A 290 -21.56 3.66 13.80
N GLY A 291 -21.37 4.81 13.16
CA GLY A 291 -22.28 5.96 13.24
C GLY A 291 -21.72 7.19 13.95
N HIS A 292 -20.48 7.14 14.47
CA HIS A 292 -19.85 8.31 15.09
C HIS A 292 -19.29 9.27 14.02
N ASP A 293 -19.01 10.50 14.42
CA ASP A 293 -18.30 11.46 13.56
C ASP A 293 -16.86 10.99 13.27
N TYR A 294 -16.33 11.39 12.13
CA TYR A 294 -14.91 11.14 11.81
C TYR A 294 -14.01 11.97 12.70
N GLN A 295 -13.31 11.33 13.62
CA GLN A 295 -12.40 11.97 14.57
C GLN A 295 -10.99 11.37 14.43
N PRO A 296 -10.07 12.05 13.70
CA PRO A 296 -8.66 11.69 13.70
C PRO A 296 -8.07 11.71 15.12
N ARG A 297 -7.21 10.76 15.43
CA ARG A 297 -6.57 10.64 16.74
C ARG A 297 -5.10 10.23 16.59
N GLU A 298 -4.35 10.28 17.68
CA GLU A 298 -3.01 9.69 17.71
C GLU A 298 -3.08 8.19 17.51
N ALA A 299 -2.12 7.65 16.76
CA ALA A 299 -2.04 6.21 16.57
C ALA A 299 -1.53 5.51 17.84
N VAL A 300 -2.12 4.35 18.14
CA VAL A 300 -1.62 3.43 19.15
C VAL A 300 -0.82 2.31 18.50
N ALA A 301 0.30 1.92 19.11
CA ALA A 301 1.14 0.83 18.62
C ALA A 301 0.45 -0.51 18.83
N THR A 302 0.46 -1.37 17.81
CA THR A 302 -0.14 -2.71 17.81
C THR A 302 0.77 -3.75 17.16
N LEU A 303 0.40 -5.03 17.24
CA LEU A 303 1.07 -6.12 16.54
C LEU A 303 1.00 -5.97 15.01
N ALA A 304 -0.10 -5.40 14.50
CA ALA A 304 -0.29 -5.12 13.09
C ALA A 304 0.22 -3.71 12.73
N ASN A 305 1.50 -3.45 12.99
CA ASN A 305 2.13 -2.13 13.02
C ASN A 305 2.00 -1.30 11.73
N ALA A 306 1.91 -1.93 10.56
CA ALA A 306 1.71 -1.22 9.29
C ALA A 306 0.29 -0.60 9.15
N MET A 307 -0.60 -0.94 10.08
CA MET A 307 -1.96 -0.39 10.18
C MET A 307 -2.12 0.58 11.36
N ASP A 308 -1.04 0.95 12.08
CA ASP A 308 -1.05 1.93 13.16
C ASP A 308 -1.24 3.34 12.61
N VAL A 309 -2.48 3.66 12.28
CA VAL A 309 -2.88 4.92 11.66
C VAL A 309 -4.14 5.46 12.35
N GLY A 310 -3.98 6.52 13.12
CA GLY A 310 -5.08 7.21 13.79
C GLY A 310 -5.79 8.24 12.90
N ALA A 311 -5.18 8.65 11.79
CA ALA A 311 -5.70 9.63 10.83
C ALA A 311 -5.49 9.14 9.38
N PRO A 312 -6.34 8.20 8.87
CA PRO A 312 -6.20 7.64 7.54
C PRO A 312 -6.24 8.68 6.43
N SER A 313 -5.10 8.93 5.78
CA SER A 313 -5.00 10.00 4.75
C SER A 313 -5.92 9.75 3.54
N ASN A 314 -6.12 8.49 3.14
CA ASN A 314 -7.01 8.17 2.02
C ASN A 314 -8.51 8.27 2.38
N PHE A 315 -8.87 8.64 3.60
CA PHE A 315 -10.26 8.98 3.95
C PHE A 315 -10.77 10.18 3.12
N GLU A 316 -9.91 11.13 2.76
CA GLU A 316 -10.25 12.20 1.83
C GLU A 316 -10.68 11.65 0.45
N ARG A 317 -9.97 10.64 -0.09
CA ARG A 317 -10.36 9.98 -1.34
C ARG A 317 -11.66 9.19 -1.21
N LEU A 318 -11.85 8.54 -0.05
CA LEU A 318 -13.09 7.81 0.22
C LEU A 318 -14.30 8.76 0.20
N ARG A 319 -14.19 9.90 0.85
CA ARG A 319 -15.23 10.95 0.85
C ARG A 319 -15.46 11.57 -0.53
N TRP A 320 -14.39 11.75 -1.31
CA TRP A 320 -14.50 12.20 -2.70
C TRP A 320 -15.23 11.17 -3.56
N THR A 321 -14.90 9.89 -3.43
CA THR A 321 -15.55 8.82 -4.21
C THR A 321 -17.01 8.64 -3.82
N PHE A 322 -17.32 8.75 -2.53
CA PHE A 322 -18.65 8.54 -1.95
C PHE A 322 -19.08 9.78 -1.15
N PRO A 323 -19.54 10.84 -1.83
CA PRO A 323 -19.92 12.10 -1.16
C PRO A 323 -21.18 11.97 -0.29
N ASP A 324 -22.08 11.01 -0.61
CA ASP A 324 -23.25 10.69 0.20
C ASP A 324 -22.83 9.79 1.38
N GLU A 325 -22.76 10.40 2.57
CA GLU A 325 -22.31 9.72 3.78
C GLU A 325 -23.23 8.58 4.20
N THR A 326 -24.51 8.73 4.03
CA THR A 326 -25.49 7.70 4.38
C THR A 326 -25.27 6.44 3.52
N LYS A 327 -25.12 6.63 2.21
CA LYS A 327 -24.80 5.53 1.29
C LYS A 327 -23.45 4.91 1.62
N LEU A 328 -22.43 5.73 1.91
CA LEU A 328 -21.10 5.23 2.27
C LEU A 328 -21.15 4.32 3.51
N ARG A 329 -21.87 4.73 4.56
CA ARG A 329 -22.01 3.94 5.80
C ARG A 329 -22.79 2.63 5.60
N HIS A 330 -23.71 2.58 4.64
CA HIS A 330 -24.38 1.32 4.26
C HIS A 330 -23.51 0.42 3.36
N LEU A 331 -22.61 1.01 2.62
CA LEU A 331 -21.78 0.31 1.65
C LEU A 331 -20.59 -0.42 2.28
N LEU A 332 -20.00 0.17 3.33
CA LEU A 332 -18.78 -0.32 3.96
C LEU A 332 -19.01 -0.62 5.44
N HIS A 333 -18.38 -1.69 5.86
CA HIS A 333 -18.30 -2.06 7.27
C HIS A 333 -16.83 -2.14 7.67
N ALA A 334 -16.51 -1.62 8.84
CA ALA A 334 -15.18 -1.71 9.43
C ALA A 334 -15.29 -2.37 10.82
N HIS A 335 -14.41 -3.31 11.09
CA HIS A 335 -14.32 -3.98 12.38
C HIS A 335 -12.97 -3.74 13.03
N CYS A 336 -12.99 -3.51 14.35
CA CYS A 336 -11.80 -3.32 15.16
C CYS A 336 -11.38 -4.66 15.77
N VAL A 337 -10.11 -5.01 15.65
CA VAL A 337 -9.52 -6.25 16.17
C VAL A 337 -8.33 -5.86 17.06
N ASP A 338 -8.39 -6.22 18.32
CA ASP A 338 -7.33 -5.96 19.28
C ASP A 338 -6.17 -6.98 19.18
N ASP A 339 -5.09 -6.69 19.85
CA ASP A 339 -3.88 -7.52 19.83
C ASP A 339 -4.09 -8.93 20.41
N ASP A 340 -4.97 -9.09 21.38
CA ASP A 340 -5.26 -10.40 21.96
C ASP A 340 -6.05 -11.28 20.96
N SER A 341 -7.00 -10.69 20.27
CA SER A 341 -7.72 -11.34 19.17
C SER A 341 -6.77 -11.71 18.03
N ILE A 342 -5.83 -10.84 17.68
CA ILE A 342 -4.79 -11.13 16.66
C ILE A 342 -3.93 -12.32 17.09
N ARG A 343 -3.45 -12.35 18.35
CA ARG A 343 -2.65 -13.46 18.90
C ARG A 343 -3.44 -14.76 18.87
N GLN A 344 -4.68 -14.73 19.33
CA GLN A 344 -5.56 -15.90 19.34
C GLN A 344 -5.77 -16.43 17.92
N THR A 345 -6.06 -15.57 16.96
CA THR A 345 -6.26 -15.98 15.56
C THR A 345 -5.00 -16.62 14.97
N ILE A 346 -3.81 -16.04 15.17
CA ILE A 346 -2.54 -16.65 14.71
C ILE A 346 -2.34 -18.02 15.34
N THR A 347 -2.56 -18.13 16.66
CA THR A 347 -2.33 -19.38 17.40
C THR A 347 -3.31 -20.48 17.01
N SER A 348 -4.62 -20.18 16.98
CA SER A 348 -5.65 -21.18 16.68
C SER A 348 -5.51 -21.70 15.26
N HIS A 349 -5.40 -20.85 14.25
CA HIS A 349 -5.23 -21.26 12.86
C HIS A 349 -3.95 -22.07 12.61
N ALA A 350 -2.84 -21.70 13.27
CA ALA A 350 -1.60 -22.44 13.16
C ALA A 350 -1.69 -23.85 13.77
N HIS A 351 -2.36 -23.98 14.92
CA HIS A 351 -2.49 -25.27 15.62
C HIS A 351 -3.57 -26.17 15.01
N GLU A 352 -4.71 -25.62 14.62
CA GLU A 352 -5.85 -26.39 14.14
C GLU A 352 -5.75 -26.71 12.65
N HIS A 353 -5.17 -25.83 11.85
CA HIS A 353 -5.18 -25.92 10.40
C HIS A 353 -3.78 -25.88 9.76
N GLY A 354 -2.73 -25.59 10.52
CA GLY A 354 -1.37 -25.41 10.00
C GLY A 354 -1.17 -24.11 9.22
N GLU A 355 -2.14 -23.20 9.25
CA GLU A 355 -2.12 -21.92 8.54
C GLU A 355 -1.39 -20.86 9.37
N VAL A 356 -0.40 -20.19 8.77
CA VAL A 356 0.43 -19.21 9.48
C VAL A 356 0.27 -17.85 8.83
N PHE A 357 -0.28 -16.91 9.56
CA PHE A 357 -0.56 -15.56 9.10
C PHE A 357 0.36 -14.53 9.77
N CYS A 358 0.66 -13.44 9.06
CA CYS A 358 1.20 -12.25 9.70
C CYS A 358 0.09 -11.53 10.51
N PRO A 359 0.42 -10.66 11.47
CA PRO A 359 -0.57 -9.96 12.29
C PRO A 359 -1.63 -9.21 11.47
N HIS A 360 -1.24 -8.62 10.33
CA HIS A 360 -2.16 -7.90 9.44
C HIS A 360 -3.18 -8.84 8.79
N THR A 361 -2.74 -9.99 8.27
CA THR A 361 -3.62 -11.00 7.68
C THR A 361 -4.52 -11.61 8.76
N ALA A 362 -3.98 -11.86 9.96
CA ALA A 362 -4.76 -12.36 11.10
C ALA A 362 -5.90 -11.42 11.49
N THR A 363 -5.71 -10.09 11.39
CA THR A 363 -6.78 -9.12 11.59
C THR A 363 -7.96 -9.38 10.62
N ALA A 364 -7.69 -9.67 9.36
CA ALA A 364 -8.73 -9.96 8.37
C ALA A 364 -9.32 -11.37 8.52
N MET A 365 -8.52 -12.34 8.95
CA MET A 365 -9.02 -13.69 9.28
C MET A 365 -9.96 -13.65 10.47
N HIS A 366 -9.66 -12.85 11.51
CA HIS A 366 -10.56 -12.66 12.65
C HIS A 366 -11.94 -12.11 12.21
N GLU A 367 -11.96 -11.13 11.29
CA GLU A 367 -13.23 -10.63 10.73
C GLU A 367 -13.98 -11.73 9.97
N LEU A 368 -13.28 -12.59 9.23
CA LEU A 368 -13.90 -13.74 8.58
C LEU A 368 -14.52 -14.70 9.60
N ASP A 369 -13.78 -15.08 10.65
CA ASP A 369 -14.25 -15.97 11.71
C ASP A 369 -15.51 -15.43 12.38
N ARG A 370 -15.53 -14.12 12.63
CA ARG A 370 -16.70 -13.41 13.17
C ARG A 370 -17.91 -13.50 12.22
N LEU A 371 -17.70 -13.33 10.91
CA LEU A 371 -18.76 -13.49 9.91
C LEU A 371 -19.29 -14.93 9.88
N ARG A 372 -18.40 -15.92 9.89
CA ARG A 372 -18.77 -17.35 9.93
C ARG A 372 -19.57 -17.69 11.19
N ALA A 373 -19.15 -17.19 12.35
CA ALA A 373 -19.86 -17.35 13.61
C ALA A 373 -21.27 -16.70 13.57
N ALA A 374 -21.45 -15.64 12.78
CA ALA A 374 -22.75 -15.00 12.55
C ALA A 374 -23.60 -15.70 11.46
N GLY A 375 -23.13 -16.83 10.88
CA GLY A 375 -23.85 -17.63 9.88
C GLY A 375 -23.66 -17.15 8.44
N ASP A 376 -22.73 -16.24 8.15
CA ASP A 376 -22.41 -15.82 6.77
C ASP A 376 -21.72 -16.96 6.01
N ALA A 377 -22.38 -17.50 4.99
CA ALA A 377 -21.85 -18.54 4.11
C ALA A 377 -21.32 -18.02 2.77
N SER A 378 -21.26 -16.70 2.59
CA SER A 378 -20.78 -16.06 1.35
C SER A 378 -19.32 -16.41 1.06
N THR A 379 -18.94 -16.40 -0.22
CA THR A 379 -17.52 -16.54 -0.59
C THR A 379 -16.77 -15.27 -0.32
N TRP A 380 -15.68 -15.38 0.44
CA TRP A 380 -14.79 -14.28 0.82
C TRP A 380 -13.35 -14.56 0.42
N ALA A 381 -12.70 -13.56 -0.15
CA ALA A 381 -11.26 -13.50 -0.31
C ALA A 381 -10.65 -12.65 0.82
N VAL A 382 -9.88 -13.28 1.69
CA VAL A 382 -9.08 -12.59 2.71
C VAL A 382 -7.79 -12.10 2.08
N VAL A 383 -7.46 -10.82 2.25
CA VAL A 383 -6.27 -10.23 1.63
C VAL A 383 -5.05 -10.43 2.52
N ALA A 384 -4.11 -11.26 2.08
CA ALA A 384 -2.86 -11.53 2.75
C ALA A 384 -1.78 -10.54 2.30
N THR A 385 -1.55 -9.51 3.11
CA THR A 385 -0.77 -8.33 2.74
C THR A 385 0.74 -8.48 2.89
N ALA A 386 1.21 -9.39 3.74
CA ALA A 386 2.63 -9.65 3.96
C ALA A 386 2.87 -11.09 4.40
N HIS A 387 4.05 -11.61 4.12
CA HIS A 387 4.46 -12.94 4.57
C HIS A 387 4.76 -12.94 6.08
N ALA A 388 4.32 -13.98 6.79
CA ALA A 388 4.47 -14.11 8.24
C ALA A 388 5.94 -14.05 8.73
N ALA A 389 6.89 -14.54 7.90
CA ALA A 389 8.31 -14.52 8.22
C ALA A 389 8.89 -13.11 8.44
N LYS A 390 8.20 -12.05 8.03
CA LYS A 390 8.63 -10.66 8.31
C LYS A 390 8.36 -10.23 9.75
N PHE A 391 7.54 -10.96 10.47
CA PHE A 391 7.06 -10.66 11.82
C PHE A 391 7.46 -11.77 12.79
N GLU A 392 8.68 -12.25 12.67
CA GLU A 392 9.22 -13.39 13.41
C GLU A 392 9.10 -13.22 14.92
N SER A 393 9.36 -12.02 15.42
CA SER A 393 9.30 -11.70 16.85
C SER A 393 7.89 -11.81 17.44
N VAL A 394 6.86 -11.74 16.61
CA VAL A 394 5.45 -11.91 17.01
C VAL A 394 4.97 -13.33 16.70
N VAL A 395 5.17 -13.79 15.46
CA VAL A 395 4.54 -15.01 14.96
C VAL A 395 5.21 -16.27 15.48
N GLU A 396 6.56 -16.36 15.47
CA GLU A 396 7.27 -17.57 15.85
C GLU A 396 7.02 -18.00 17.32
N PRO A 397 7.00 -17.08 18.32
CA PRO A 397 6.62 -17.44 19.68
C PRO A 397 5.18 -17.95 19.82
N LEU A 398 4.23 -17.42 19.04
CA LEU A 398 2.83 -17.81 19.10
C LEU A 398 2.59 -19.23 18.53
N ILE A 399 3.33 -19.57 17.47
CA ILE A 399 3.18 -20.88 16.81
C ILE A 399 4.16 -21.96 17.30
N GLY A 400 5.13 -21.59 18.19
CA GLY A 400 6.10 -22.48 18.78
C GLY A 400 7.17 -23.04 17.82
N ARG A 401 7.32 -22.45 16.62
CA ARG A 401 8.27 -22.89 15.59
C ARG A 401 8.71 -21.75 14.69
N PRO A 402 9.89 -21.85 14.02
CA PRO A 402 10.31 -20.90 13.02
C PRO A 402 9.34 -20.86 11.81
N VAL A 403 9.16 -19.69 11.22
CA VAL A 403 8.45 -19.50 9.97
C VAL A 403 9.43 -19.64 8.79
N ALA A 404 9.10 -20.47 7.82
CA ALA A 404 9.89 -20.63 6.61
C ALA A 404 10.08 -19.26 5.91
N ILE A 405 11.32 -18.90 5.62
CA ILE A 405 11.66 -17.62 5.02
C ILE A 405 11.63 -17.75 3.50
N PRO A 406 10.83 -16.96 2.77
CA PRO A 406 10.86 -16.93 1.31
C PRO A 406 12.26 -16.61 0.76
N THR A 407 12.61 -17.22 -0.39
CA THR A 407 13.94 -17.06 -1.01
C THR A 407 14.33 -15.60 -1.22
N ALA A 408 13.40 -14.77 -1.69
CA ALA A 408 13.65 -13.34 -1.90
C ALA A 408 13.98 -12.61 -0.59
N LEU A 409 13.23 -12.90 0.48
CA LEU A 409 13.48 -12.35 1.82
C LEU A 409 14.82 -12.85 2.38
N SER A 410 15.10 -14.15 2.24
CA SER A 410 16.37 -14.75 2.69
C SER A 410 17.58 -14.10 2.01
N ALA A 411 17.49 -13.83 0.71
CA ALA A 411 18.54 -13.14 -0.03
C ALA A 411 18.79 -11.70 0.48
N MET A 412 17.78 -11.00 0.95
CA MET A 412 17.94 -9.67 1.57
C MET A 412 18.54 -9.77 2.97
N LEU A 413 18.08 -10.71 3.78
CA LEU A 413 18.60 -10.92 5.13
C LEU A 413 20.07 -11.37 5.15
N GLY A 414 20.58 -11.94 4.08
CA GLY A 414 21.99 -12.30 3.92
C GLY A 414 22.91 -11.11 3.56
N ARG A 415 22.38 -9.90 3.31
CA ARG A 415 23.18 -8.71 3.02
C ARG A 415 23.54 -7.97 4.29
N PRO A 416 24.67 -7.22 4.35
CA PRO A 416 24.89 -6.28 5.44
C PRO A 416 23.80 -5.22 5.44
N ALA A 417 23.39 -4.78 6.63
CA ALA A 417 22.37 -3.76 6.81
C ALA A 417 22.91 -2.61 7.66
N GLU A 418 22.76 -1.39 7.16
CA GLU A 418 23.21 -0.18 7.82
C GLU A 418 22.06 0.85 7.89
N ALA A 419 22.00 1.57 9.01
CA ALA A 419 21.06 2.66 9.18
C ALA A 419 21.66 3.73 10.09
N GLU A 420 21.54 4.98 9.68
CA GLU A 420 21.99 6.14 10.45
C GLU A 420 20.95 6.48 11.52
N SER A 421 21.39 6.85 12.73
CA SER A 421 20.50 7.35 13.78
C SER A 421 20.32 8.86 13.63
N ILE A 422 19.07 9.34 13.74
CA ILE A 422 18.73 10.75 13.61
C ILE A 422 17.73 11.18 14.69
N ALA A 423 17.86 12.40 15.19
CA ALA A 423 16.87 12.97 16.11
C ALA A 423 15.54 13.23 15.41
N ALA A 424 14.41 13.12 16.12
CA ALA A 424 13.07 13.40 15.63
C ALA A 424 12.82 14.92 15.42
N SER A 425 13.64 15.57 14.59
CA SER A 425 13.56 16.99 14.31
C SER A 425 13.72 17.34 12.83
N ASP A 426 12.96 18.34 12.37
CA ASP A 426 13.00 18.82 10.99
C ASP A 426 14.38 19.37 10.62
N LYS A 427 15.05 20.02 11.60
CA LYS A 427 16.42 20.55 11.44
C LYS A 427 17.42 19.42 11.15
N ALA A 428 17.32 18.30 11.85
CA ALA A 428 18.22 17.16 11.66
C ALA A 428 18.03 16.53 10.26
N LEU A 429 16.78 16.33 9.82
CA LEU A 429 16.49 15.82 8.48
C LEU A 429 16.98 16.81 7.39
N ARG A 430 16.70 18.09 7.54
CA ARG A 430 17.17 19.12 6.61
C ARG A 430 18.69 19.09 6.46
N ALA A 431 19.42 19.07 7.58
CA ALA A 431 20.87 19.00 7.56
C ALA A 431 21.37 17.76 6.81
N ARG A 432 20.76 16.59 7.09
CA ARG A 432 21.13 15.33 6.44
C ARG A 432 20.87 15.34 4.93
N LEU A 433 19.76 15.91 4.48
CA LEU A 433 19.42 16.03 3.05
C LEU A 433 20.40 16.95 2.28
N LEU A 434 20.94 17.96 2.95
CA LEU A 434 21.90 18.90 2.35
C LEU A 434 23.33 18.34 2.31
N LEU A 435 23.74 17.49 3.26
CA LEU A 435 25.07 16.85 3.29
C LEU A 435 25.33 16.01 2.02
N ASP A 436 24.38 15.25 1.57
CA ASP A 436 24.48 14.43 0.37
C ASP A 436 24.71 15.23 -0.94
N ARG A 437 24.62 16.57 -0.87
CA ARG A 437 24.91 17.45 -1.99
C ARG A 437 26.40 17.78 -2.12
N VAL A 438 27.15 17.72 -1.01
CA VAL A 438 28.55 18.18 -0.94
C VAL A 438 29.55 17.08 -1.35
N GLU A 439 29.12 15.82 -1.27
CA GLU A 439 30.01 14.65 -1.56
C GLU A 439 30.04 14.24 -3.03
N ARG A 440 29.59 15.11 -3.97
CA ARG A 440 29.63 14.84 -5.42
C ARG A 440 30.26 15.97 -6.22
#